data_5bfb32d8552ee8feda3828d4a6e9c844
#
_entry.id   5bfb32d8552ee8feda3828d4a6e9c844
#
_cell.length_a   1.000
_cell.length_b   1.000
_cell.length_c   1.000
_cell.angle_alpha   90.00
_cell.angle_beta   90.00
_cell.angle_gamma   90.00
#
_symmetry.space_group_name_H-M   'P 1'
#
loop_
_entity.id
_entity.type
_entity.pdbx_description
1 polymer ?
#
loop_
_entity_poly.entity_id
_entity_poly.type
_entity_poly.pdbx_seq_one_letter_code
_entity_poly.pdbx_strand_id
1 'polypeptide(L)' 'MMDELTFEQSELELLKQRGMPRRLWKLLHRHPNYMIVCNRVSGEVRVIET' A
#
# COMPACT_ATOMS: atom_id res chain seq x y z
N MET A 1 16.44 -3.39 -13.45
CA MET A 1 16.07 -2.68 -12.23
C MET A 1 14.60 -2.86 -11.91
N MET A 2 14.30 -3.12 -10.67
CA MET A 2 12.91 -3.32 -10.23
C MET A 2 12.39 -2.03 -9.63
N ASP A 3 11.24 -1.63 -10.11
CA ASP A 3 10.59 -0.45 -9.57
C ASP A 3 9.44 -0.90 -8.69
N GLU A 4 9.25 -0.20 -7.58
CA GLU A 4 8.10 -0.45 -6.73
C GLU A 4 6.84 -0.03 -7.46
N LEU A 5 5.76 -0.72 -7.17
CA LEU A 5 4.46 -0.31 -7.66
C LEU A 5 4.12 1.04 -7.06
N THR A 6 3.51 1.91 -7.86
CA THR A 6 3.13 3.25 -7.43
C THR A 6 1.66 3.25 -7.04
N PHE A 7 1.35 3.87 -5.89
CA PHE A 7 -0.03 3.99 -5.46
C PHE A 7 -0.79 4.95 -6.38
N GLU A 8 -2.03 4.59 -6.69
CA GLU A 8 -2.95 5.50 -7.36
C GLU A 8 -3.58 6.43 -6.34
N GLN A 9 -4.21 7.49 -6.82
CA GLN A 9 -4.79 8.50 -5.95
C GLN A 9 -5.80 7.90 -4.98
N SER A 10 -6.68 7.03 -5.46
CA SER A 10 -7.68 6.41 -4.61
C SER A 10 -7.04 5.53 -3.55
N GLU A 11 -5.95 4.87 -3.88
CA GLU A 11 -5.23 4.03 -2.94
C GLU A 11 -4.56 4.87 -1.86
N LEU A 12 -4.00 6.02 -2.25
CA LEU A 12 -3.40 6.92 -1.29
C LEU A 12 -4.42 7.44 -0.30
N GLU A 13 -5.64 7.70 -0.76
CA GLU A 13 -6.70 8.15 0.12
C GLU A 13 -7.11 7.07 1.10
N LEU A 14 -7.14 5.81 0.65
CA LEU A 14 -7.43 4.70 1.56
C LEU A 14 -6.36 4.59 2.64
N LEU A 15 -5.09 4.70 2.25
CA LEU A 15 -4.00 4.66 3.22
C LEU A 15 -4.14 5.79 4.24
N LYS A 16 -4.48 6.98 3.76
CA LYS A 16 -4.64 8.14 4.61
C LYS A 16 -5.75 7.91 5.63
N GLN A 17 -6.88 7.36 5.19
CA GLN A 17 -8.01 7.09 6.07
C GLN A 17 -7.65 6.08 7.15
N ARG A 18 -6.72 5.19 6.86
CA ARG A 18 -6.31 4.16 7.81
C ARG A 18 -5.11 4.58 8.65
N GLY A 19 -4.66 5.81 8.49
CA GLY A 19 -3.49 6.28 9.24
C GLY A 19 -2.20 5.61 8.81
N MET A 20 -2.10 5.22 7.54
CA MET A 20 -0.94 4.51 7.00
C MET A 20 -0.22 5.40 6.00
N PRO A 21 0.79 6.17 6.44
CA PRO A 21 1.47 7.08 5.52
C PRO A 21 2.23 6.32 4.43
N ARG A 22 2.10 6.80 3.19
CA ARG A 22 2.69 6.10 2.06
C ARG A 22 4.21 6.00 2.14
N ARG A 23 4.84 6.89 2.88
CA ARG A 23 6.30 6.84 3.01
C ARG A 23 6.76 5.65 3.84
N LEU A 24 5.86 5.07 4.65
CA LEU A 24 6.15 3.91 5.48
C LEU A 24 5.61 2.62 4.90
N TRP A 25 4.78 2.71 3.87
CA TRP A 25 4.14 1.53 3.29
C TRP A 25 4.41 1.48 1.80
N LYS A 26 4.73 0.30 1.30
CA LYS A 26 4.93 0.09 -0.13
C LYS A 26 3.90 -0.89 -0.64
N LEU A 27 3.53 -0.74 -1.90
CA LEU A 27 2.54 -1.61 -2.54
C LEU A 27 3.23 -2.85 -3.08
N LEU A 28 2.82 -4.02 -2.61
CA LEU A 28 3.35 -5.29 -3.09
C LEU A 28 2.54 -5.83 -4.25
N HIS A 29 1.22 -5.67 -4.18
CA HIS A 29 0.34 -6.27 -5.18
C HIS A 29 -0.95 -5.48 -5.24
N ARG A 30 -1.43 -5.25 -6.46
CA ARG A 30 -2.72 -4.59 -6.69
C ARG A 30 -3.67 -5.59 -7.29
N HIS A 31 -4.85 -5.70 -6.69
CA HIS A 31 -5.92 -6.56 -7.16
C HIS A 31 -7.17 -5.71 -7.29
N PRO A 32 -8.11 -6.08 -8.20
CA PRO A 32 -9.34 -5.28 -8.33
C PRO A 32 -10.12 -5.09 -7.04
N ASN A 33 -10.06 -6.05 -6.12
CA ASN A 33 -10.85 -6.02 -4.89
C ASN A 33 -10.03 -5.71 -3.64
N TYR A 34 -8.71 -5.68 -3.74
CA TYR A 34 -7.86 -5.40 -2.58
C TYR A 34 -6.47 -5.02 -3.05
N MET A 35 -5.65 -4.57 -2.11
CA MET A 35 -4.23 -4.39 -2.37
C MET A 35 -3.44 -4.91 -1.17
N ILE A 36 -2.22 -5.36 -1.43
CA ILE A 36 -1.33 -5.88 -0.40
C ILE A 36 -0.18 -4.90 -0.24
N VAL A 37 0.02 -4.45 0.99
CA VAL A 37 1.06 -3.47 1.30
C VAL A 37 1.98 -4.00 2.37
N CYS A 38 3.18 -3.45 2.43
CA CYS A 38 4.20 -3.87 3.38
C CYS A 38 4.80 -2.64 4.05
N ASN A 39 4.93 -2.70 5.37
CA ASN A 39 5.54 -1.61 6.12
C ASN A 39 7.05 -1.65 5.91
N ARG A 40 7.64 -0.52 5.51
CA ARG A 40 9.07 -0.43 5.18
C ARG A 40 9.95 -0.56 6.41
N VAL A 41 9.41 -0.27 7.59
CA VAL A 41 10.18 -0.30 8.82
C VAL A 41 10.06 -1.65 9.51
N SER A 42 8.84 -2.13 9.72
CA SER A 42 8.61 -3.36 10.47
C SER A 42 8.55 -4.60 9.59
N GLY A 43 8.29 -4.44 8.30
CA GLY A 43 8.09 -5.58 7.41
C GLY A 43 6.69 -6.17 7.50
N GLU A 44 5.81 -5.53 8.25
CA GLU A 44 4.45 -6.03 8.40
C GLU A 44 3.71 -5.98 7.07
N VAL A 45 2.98 -7.04 6.77
CA VAL A 45 2.20 -7.14 5.53
C VAL A 45 0.73 -7.02 5.87
N ARG A 46 0.01 -6.18 5.13
CA ARG A 46 -1.41 -5.97 5.34
C ARG A 46 -2.16 -6.07 4.02
N VAL A 47 -3.39 -6.57 4.09
CA VAL A 47 -4.30 -6.60 2.95
C VAL A 47 -5.36 -5.54 3.20
N ILE A 48 -5.55 -4.66 2.23
CA ILE A 48 -6.51 -3.56 2.33
C ILE A 48 -7.55 -3.73 1.24
N GLU A 49 -8.80 -3.85 1.63
CA GLU A 49 -9.89 -3.98 0.67
C GLU A 49 -10.16 -2.63 0.02
N THR A 50 -10.36 -2.65 -1.29
CA THR A 50 -10.60 -1.44 -2.07
C THR A 50 -12.05 -1.34 -2.54
#